data_6f353a022caaf85ef11d21a4370be953
#
_entry.id   6f353a022caaf85ef11d21a4370be953
#
_cell.length_a   1.000
_cell.length_b   1.000
_cell.length_c   1.000
_cell.angle_alpha   90.00
_cell.angle_beta   90.00
_cell.angle_gamma   90.00
#
_symmetry.space_group_name_H-M   'P 1'
#
loop_
_entity.id
_entity.type
_entity.pdbx_description
1 polymer ?
#
loop_
_entity_poly.entity_id
_entity_poly.type
_entity_poly.pdbx_seq_one_letter_code
_entity_poly.pdbx_strand_id
1 'polypeptide(L)'
;MNGCVPLTRLPLGGAARIAFVPPGGLQLRLASLGLVAGTVVELRQTVPVVIVSNGFTTLALEPAVAAEILVQLESARRACG
;
A
#
# COMPACT_ATOMS: atom_id res chain seq x y z
N MET A 1 -1.13 12.96 -11.67
CA MET A 1 -0.13 12.44 -10.85
C MET A 1 0.45 11.19 -11.39
N ASN A 2 1.62 11.07 -11.26
CA ASN A 2 2.50 10.20 -11.98
C ASN A 2 2.51 8.76 -11.52
N GLY A 3 1.34 8.14 -11.49
CA GLY A 3 1.24 6.74 -11.13
C GLY A 3 0.98 6.46 -9.66
N CYS A 4 0.91 7.48 -8.82
CA CYS A 4 0.53 7.29 -7.44
C CYS A 4 -0.98 7.25 -7.31
N VAL A 5 -1.47 6.19 -6.69
CA VAL A 5 -2.91 6.02 -6.46
C VAL A 5 -3.12 5.53 -5.05
N PRO A 6 -4.32 5.72 -4.49
CA PRO A 6 -4.62 5.09 -3.21
C PRO A 6 -4.49 3.58 -3.30
N LEU A 7 -4.07 2.96 -2.23
CA LEU A 7 -3.93 1.51 -2.18
C LEU A 7 -5.22 0.81 -2.59
N THR A 8 -6.36 1.40 -2.25
CA THR A 8 -7.66 0.81 -2.57
C THR A 8 -7.96 0.78 -4.06
N ARG A 9 -7.19 1.49 -4.87
CA ARG A 9 -7.36 1.49 -6.32
C ARG A 9 -6.56 0.41 -7.01
N LEU A 10 -5.68 -0.25 -6.29
CA LEU A 10 -4.87 -1.30 -6.87
C LEU A 10 -5.76 -2.47 -7.25
N PRO A 11 -5.57 -3.08 -8.42
CA PRO A 11 -6.34 -4.27 -8.77
C PRO A 11 -5.97 -5.43 -7.85
N LEU A 12 -6.94 -6.29 -7.59
CA LEU A 12 -6.72 -7.47 -6.78
C LEU A 12 -5.63 -8.32 -7.41
N GLY A 13 -4.68 -8.76 -6.61
CA GLY A 13 -3.53 -9.51 -7.09
C GLY A 13 -2.43 -8.64 -7.65
N GLY A 14 -2.67 -7.32 -7.76
CA GLY A 14 -1.66 -6.41 -8.26
C GLY A 14 -0.61 -6.09 -7.22
N ALA A 15 0.58 -5.72 -7.70
CA ALA A 15 1.69 -5.33 -6.86
C ALA A 15 2.01 -3.87 -7.08
N ALA A 16 2.42 -3.20 -6.02
CA ALA A 16 2.77 -1.79 -6.11
C ALA A 16 3.75 -1.45 -5.00
N ARG A 17 4.44 -0.34 -5.19
CA ARG A 17 5.42 0.14 -4.22
C ARG A 17 4.77 1.22 -3.37
N ILE A 18 4.91 1.11 -2.05
CA ILE A 18 4.39 2.13 -1.17
C ILE A 18 5.11 3.44 -1.42
N ALA A 19 4.36 4.50 -1.70
CA ALA A 19 4.93 5.82 -1.96
C ALA A 19 4.75 6.75 -0.78
N PHE A 20 3.65 6.61 -0.04
CA PHE A 20 3.36 7.53 1.05
C PHE A 20 2.45 6.85 2.07
N VAL A 21 2.80 7.00 3.33
CA VAL A 21 1.95 6.59 4.46
C VAL A 21 1.79 7.83 5.33
N PRO A 22 0.55 8.19 5.70
CA PRO A 22 0.36 9.35 6.57
C PRO A 22 1.16 9.20 7.86
N PRO A 23 1.80 10.26 8.32
CA PRO A 23 2.56 10.19 9.57
C PRO A 23 1.63 9.95 10.76
N GLY A 24 2.17 9.34 11.80
CA GLY A 24 1.41 9.08 13.01
C GLY A 24 1.44 7.61 13.36
N GLY A 25 0.42 7.17 14.11
CA GLY A 25 0.37 5.80 14.60
C GLY A 25 0.35 4.76 13.50
N LEU A 26 -0.36 5.05 12.41
CA LEU A 26 -0.41 4.11 11.30
C LEU A 26 0.97 3.89 10.70
N GLN A 27 1.72 4.98 10.49
CA GLN A 27 3.04 4.88 9.91
C GLN A 27 3.97 4.04 10.79
N LEU A 28 3.92 4.27 12.10
CA LEU A 28 4.75 3.52 13.04
C LEU A 28 4.38 2.05 13.03
N ARG A 29 3.09 1.76 13.00
CA ARG A 29 2.61 0.39 13.00
C ARG A 29 3.05 -0.34 11.73
N LEU A 30 2.90 0.31 10.59
CA LEU A 30 3.32 -0.30 9.33
C LEU A 30 4.82 -0.48 9.28
N ALA A 31 5.57 0.50 9.80
CA ALA A 31 7.02 0.41 9.80
C ALA A 31 7.51 -0.78 10.62
N SER A 32 6.84 -1.07 11.73
CA SER A 32 7.24 -2.19 12.56
C SER A 32 7.02 -3.53 11.85
N LEU A 33 6.21 -3.53 10.79
CA LEU A 33 5.95 -4.71 9.99
C LEU A 33 6.75 -4.71 8.69
N GLY A 34 7.63 -3.74 8.52
CA GLY A 34 8.42 -3.64 7.30
C GLY A 34 7.70 -2.96 6.15
N LEU A 35 6.56 -2.35 6.39
CA LEU A 35 5.76 -1.74 5.34
C LEU A 35 6.01 -0.23 5.33
N VAL A 36 7.12 0.16 4.73
CA VAL A 36 7.54 1.55 4.65
C VAL A 36 7.57 1.98 3.20
N ALA A 37 7.71 3.29 2.98
CA ALA A 37 7.84 3.82 1.63
C ALA A 37 8.97 3.11 0.91
N GLY A 38 8.74 2.70 -0.31
CA GLY A 38 9.69 1.95 -1.10
C GLY A 38 9.47 0.45 -1.09
N THR A 39 8.65 -0.06 -0.17
CA THR A 39 8.36 -1.49 -0.09
C THR A 39 7.33 -1.88 -1.12
N VAL A 40 7.55 -3.00 -1.80
CA VAL A 40 6.56 -3.55 -2.73
C VAL A 40 5.57 -4.41 -1.96
N VAL A 41 4.29 -4.19 -2.20
CA VAL A 41 3.23 -4.97 -1.57
C VAL A 41 2.30 -5.50 -2.63
N GLU A 42 1.62 -6.58 -2.30
CA GLU A 42 0.63 -7.20 -3.17
C GLU A 42 -0.72 -7.11 -2.49
N LEU A 43 -1.74 -6.72 -3.26
CA LEU A 43 -3.10 -6.64 -2.76
C LEU A 43 -3.76 -8.01 -2.85
N ARG A 44 -4.15 -8.55 -1.71
CA ARG A 44 -4.69 -9.90 -1.65
C ARG A 44 -6.19 -9.94 -1.49
N GLN A 45 -6.77 -8.88 -0.92
CA GLN A 45 -8.21 -8.83 -0.69
C GLN A 45 -8.63 -7.38 -0.57
N THR A 46 -9.85 -7.08 -0.98
CA THR A 46 -10.36 -5.71 -0.91
C THR A 46 -11.57 -5.58 0.00
N VAL A 47 -12.33 -6.63 0.19
CA VAL A 47 -13.51 -6.61 1.04
C VAL A 47 -13.59 -7.90 1.82
N PRO A 48 -14.09 -7.86 3.02
CA PRO A 48 -14.58 -6.69 3.78
C PRO A 48 -13.47 -5.79 4.30
N VAL A 49 -12.22 -6.28 4.31
CA VAL A 49 -11.07 -5.49 4.68
C VAL A 49 -10.02 -5.62 3.58
N VAL A 50 -9.13 -4.64 3.53
CA VAL A 50 -8.03 -4.66 2.57
C VAL A 50 -6.89 -5.47 3.18
N ILE A 51 -6.44 -6.48 2.45
CA ILE A 51 -5.32 -7.31 2.91
C ILE A 51 -4.17 -7.16 1.94
N VAL A 52 -3.01 -6.79 2.48
CA VAL A 52 -1.79 -6.62 1.69
C VAL A 52 -0.68 -7.49 2.28
N SER A 53 0.25 -7.86 1.43
CA SER A 53 1.38 -8.68 1.83
C SER A 53 2.64 -8.16 1.18
N ASN A 54 3.75 -8.19 1.93
CA ASN A 54 5.05 -7.84 1.37
C ASN A 54 5.91 -9.08 1.12
N GLY A 55 5.30 -10.27 1.15
CA GLY A 55 6.02 -11.51 0.98
C GLY A 55 6.41 -12.18 2.29
N PHE A 56 6.49 -11.41 3.36
CA PHE A 56 6.85 -11.93 4.69
C PHE A 56 5.74 -11.70 5.70
N THR A 57 5.00 -10.64 5.52
CA THR A 57 3.98 -10.22 6.47
C THR A 57 2.70 -9.94 5.72
N THR A 58 1.59 -10.37 6.27
CA THR A 58 0.26 -10.07 5.74
C THR A 58 -0.45 -9.18 6.74
N LEU A 59 -1.04 -8.10 6.26
CA LEU A 59 -1.70 -7.13 7.12
C LEU A 59 -3.08 -6.81 6.60
N ALA A 60 -4.05 -6.77 7.51
CA ALA A 60 -5.42 -6.36 7.18
C ALA A 60 -5.63 -4.92 7.61
N LEU A 61 -6.22 -4.13 6.73
CA LEU A 61 -6.48 -2.72 6.95
C LEU A 61 -7.94 -2.43 6.66
N GLU A 62 -8.53 -1.54 7.45
CA GLU A 62 -9.86 -1.05 7.11
C GLU A 62 -9.77 -0.28 5.81
N PRO A 63 -10.82 -0.33 4.96
CA PRO A 63 -10.77 0.36 3.68
C PRO A 63 -10.49 1.87 3.81
N ALA A 64 -11.04 2.52 4.83
CA ALA A 64 -10.81 3.94 5.02
C ALA A 64 -9.34 4.22 5.32
N VAL A 65 -8.68 3.34 6.06
CA VAL A 65 -7.26 3.48 6.38
C VAL A 65 -6.42 3.21 5.13
N ALA A 66 -6.76 2.15 4.40
CA ALA A 66 -6.02 1.80 3.19
C ALA A 66 -6.11 2.90 2.15
N ALA A 67 -7.22 3.63 2.11
CA ALA A 67 -7.38 4.70 1.14
C ALA A 67 -6.41 5.86 1.36
N GLU A 68 -5.83 5.97 2.54
CA GLU A 68 -4.87 7.04 2.84
C GLU A 68 -3.44 6.69 2.46
N ILE A 69 -3.20 5.43 2.12
CA ILE A 69 -1.87 4.99 1.71
C ILE A 69 -1.78 5.13 0.21
N LEU A 70 -0.74 5.82 -0.26
CA LEU A 70 -0.53 6.00 -1.69
C LEU A 70 0.53 5.03 -2.15
N VAL A 71 0.28 4.42 -3.30
CA VAL A 71 1.21 3.46 -3.88
C VAL A 71 1.51 3.84 -5.32
N GLN A 72 2.67 3.43 -5.80
CA GLN A 72 3.06 3.58 -7.18
C GLN A 72 2.97 2.21 -7.83
N LEU A 73 2.21 2.13 -8.91
CA LEU A 73 2.05 0.86 -9.62
C LEU A 73 3.40 0.40 -10.15
N GLU A 74 3.64 -0.90 -10.05
CA GLU A 74 4.92 -1.44 -10.52
C GLU A 74 5.09 -1.24 -12.03
N SER A 75 4.01 -1.22 -12.76
CA SER A 75 4.08 -0.97 -14.21
C SER A 75 4.34 0.48 -14.54
N ALA A 76 4.18 1.40 -13.60
CA ALA A 76 4.44 2.81 -13.84
C ALA A 76 5.92 3.06 -13.63
N ARG A 77 6.55 3.67 -14.62
CA ARG A 77 7.98 3.89 -14.56
C ARG A 77 8.37 5.17 -13.88
N ARG A 78 7.43 6.01 -13.61
CA ARG A 78 7.73 7.32 -13.07
C ARG A 78 7.60 7.33 -11.57
N ALA A 79 8.47 8.10 -10.96
CA ALA A 79 8.39 8.30 -9.53
C ALA A 79 7.14 9.10 -9.22
N CYS A 80 6.59 8.86 -8.05
CA CYS A 80 5.48 9.62 -7.53
C CYS A 80 5.96 10.96 -7.00
N GLY A 81 5.24 11.95 -7.29
CA GLY A 81 5.48 13.26 -6.68
C GLY A 81 6.31 14.21 -7.43
#